data_f91d2eba7ed285b4747f796c38b1d1f7
#
_entry.id   f91d2eba7ed285b4747f796c38b1d1f7
#
_cell.length_a   1.000
_cell.length_b   1.000
_cell.length_c   1.000
_cell.angle_alpha   90.00
_cell.angle_beta   90.00
_cell.angle_gamma   90.00
#
_symmetry.space_group_name_H-M   'P 1'
#
loop_
_entity.id
_entity.type
_entity.pdbx_description
1 polymer ?
#
loop_
_entity_poly.entity_id
_entity_poly.type
_entity_poly.pdbx_seq_one_letter_code
_entity_poly.pdbx_strand_id
1 'polypeptide(L)'
;ALLGFVFFNAHESDVFRPEELNQIDIFGHLISLMVINELAAVQTLTAAVKSTWHITHVRDHETGSHLDRMSRYARLIAADLMPKHRLDDDFIEHIYLFAPLHDIGKIGVPDSILLKKGKLTNEEYMIMRNHAVRGREIIDDILQNFGLETIEHVGMLRNIVEYHHEAVNGNGYPYGKKGSDIPLEARIVAVADVFDALT
;
A
#
# COMPACT_ATOMS: atom_id res chain seq x y z
N ALA A 1 15.13 -19.96 0.98
CA ALA A 1 14.62 -19.68 2.33
C ALA A 1 13.45 -20.61 2.61
N LEU A 2 13.30 -21.08 3.85
CA LEU A 2 12.13 -21.84 4.27
C LEU A 2 11.00 -20.85 4.52
N LEU A 3 9.86 -21.00 3.81
CA LEU A 3 8.73 -20.07 3.89
C LEU A 3 7.71 -20.53 4.95
N GLY A 4 7.62 -21.84 5.23
CA GLY A 4 6.68 -22.40 6.17
C GLY A 4 6.58 -23.91 6.09
N PHE A 5 5.57 -24.46 6.76
CA PHE A 5 5.28 -25.89 6.79
C PHE A 5 3.81 -26.10 6.50
N VAL A 6 3.49 -27.15 5.74
CA VAL A 6 2.11 -27.62 5.52
C VAL A 6 1.95 -28.91 6.28
N PHE A 7 0.92 -29.01 7.11
CA PHE A 7 0.60 -30.20 7.91
C PHE A 7 -0.70 -30.82 7.42
N PHE A 8 -0.69 -32.12 7.21
CA PHE A 8 -1.89 -32.91 6.91
C PHE A 8 -2.20 -33.80 8.10
N ASN A 9 -3.39 -33.69 8.64
CA ASN A 9 -3.86 -34.43 9.81
C ASN A 9 -5.05 -35.32 9.45
N ALA A 10 -5.18 -36.47 10.12
CA ALA A 10 -6.34 -37.34 10.03
C ALA A 10 -6.88 -37.65 11.42
N HIS A 11 -8.19 -37.95 11.49
CA HIS A 11 -8.86 -38.35 12.74
C HIS A 11 -8.68 -39.84 13.05
N GLU A 12 -8.33 -40.65 12.05
CA GLU A 12 -8.11 -42.08 12.16
C GLU A 12 -6.63 -42.41 12.03
N SER A 13 -6.20 -43.53 12.65
CA SER A 13 -4.84 -44.03 12.49
C SER A 13 -4.68 -44.78 11.16
N ASP A 14 -3.45 -44.83 10.67
CA ASP A 14 -3.02 -45.59 9.49
C ASP A 14 -3.72 -45.24 8.15
N VAL A 15 -4.24 -44.02 8.04
CA VAL A 15 -4.87 -43.53 6.79
C VAL A 15 -3.88 -43.10 5.74
N PHE A 16 -2.63 -42.79 6.09
CA PHE A 16 -1.59 -42.37 5.15
C PHE A 16 -0.89 -43.58 4.51
N ARG A 17 -1.54 -44.22 3.56
CA ARG A 17 -0.94 -45.25 2.73
C ARG A 17 -0.10 -44.64 1.62
N PRO A 18 0.76 -45.44 0.92
CA PRO A 18 1.61 -44.91 -0.15
C PRO A 18 0.86 -44.13 -1.25
N GLU A 19 -0.37 -44.53 -1.57
CA GLU A 19 -1.19 -43.88 -2.57
C GLU A 19 -1.68 -42.52 -2.09
N GLU A 20 -2.16 -42.42 -0.84
CA GLU A 20 -2.56 -41.16 -0.22
C GLU A 20 -1.36 -40.24 -0.01
N LEU A 21 -0.19 -40.76 0.35
CA LEU A 21 1.04 -39.98 0.47
C LEU A 21 1.43 -39.31 -0.84
N ASN A 22 1.31 -40.03 -1.97
CA ASN A 22 1.56 -39.44 -3.29
C ASN A 22 0.58 -38.29 -3.60
N GLN A 23 -0.70 -38.43 -3.24
CA GLN A 23 -1.68 -37.36 -3.42
C GLN A 23 -1.37 -36.16 -2.53
N ILE A 24 -1.03 -36.40 -1.26
CA ILE A 24 -0.63 -35.38 -0.30
C ILE A 24 0.61 -34.61 -0.81
N ASP A 25 1.57 -35.31 -1.39
CA ASP A 25 2.77 -34.69 -1.96
C ASP A 25 2.42 -33.74 -3.14
N ILE A 26 1.52 -34.18 -4.02
CA ILE A 26 1.01 -33.34 -5.11
C ILE A 26 0.29 -32.11 -4.55
N PHE A 27 -0.60 -32.26 -3.57
CA PHE A 27 -1.28 -31.12 -2.93
C PHE A 27 -0.30 -30.21 -2.22
N GLY A 28 0.71 -30.74 -1.51
CA GLY A 28 1.77 -29.98 -0.89
C GLY A 28 2.56 -29.12 -1.89
N HIS A 29 2.88 -29.71 -3.04
CA HIS A 29 3.53 -28.98 -4.13
C HIS A 29 2.65 -27.88 -4.72
N LEU A 30 1.36 -28.16 -4.96
CA LEU A 30 0.42 -27.16 -5.48
C LEU A 30 0.25 -25.99 -4.50
N ILE A 31 0.06 -26.27 -3.21
CA ILE A 31 -0.04 -25.24 -2.17
C ILE A 31 1.27 -24.42 -2.12
N SER A 32 2.42 -25.09 -2.17
CA SER A 32 3.72 -24.40 -2.17
C SER A 32 3.88 -23.49 -3.37
N LEU A 33 3.46 -23.93 -4.57
CA LEU A 33 3.49 -23.10 -5.78
C LEU A 33 2.55 -21.91 -5.68
N MET A 34 1.35 -22.09 -5.12
CA MET A 34 0.40 -20.99 -4.90
C MET A 34 0.98 -19.93 -3.95
N VAL A 35 1.51 -20.37 -2.80
CA VAL A 35 2.13 -19.46 -1.81
C VAL A 35 3.35 -18.74 -2.40
N ILE A 36 4.23 -19.45 -3.14
CA ILE A 36 5.39 -18.84 -3.79
C ILE A 36 4.96 -17.81 -4.81
N ASN A 37 3.93 -18.10 -5.61
CA ASN A 37 3.42 -17.17 -6.63
C ASN A 37 2.83 -15.91 -6.00
N GLU A 38 2.07 -16.05 -4.93
CA GLU A 38 1.47 -14.92 -4.21
C GLU A 38 2.55 -14.04 -3.55
N LEU A 39 3.51 -14.64 -2.88
CA LEU A 39 4.66 -13.91 -2.32
C LEU A 39 5.50 -13.22 -3.40
N ALA A 40 5.71 -13.85 -4.55
CA ALA A 40 6.42 -13.25 -5.67
C ALA A 40 5.66 -12.04 -6.23
N ALA A 41 4.34 -12.12 -6.31
CA ALA A 41 3.50 -11.01 -6.75
C ALA A 41 3.60 -9.79 -5.81
N VAL A 42 3.50 -10.00 -4.50
CA VAL A 42 3.68 -8.94 -3.48
C VAL A 42 5.09 -8.36 -3.52
N GLN A 43 6.12 -9.21 -3.66
CA GLN A 43 7.52 -8.77 -3.79
C GLN A 43 7.72 -7.94 -5.08
N THR A 44 7.12 -8.35 -6.18
CA THR A 44 7.19 -7.63 -7.46
C THR A 44 6.54 -6.26 -7.34
N LEU A 45 5.33 -6.20 -6.77
CA LEU A 45 4.65 -4.94 -6.51
C LEU A 45 5.51 -4.04 -5.61
N THR A 46 5.99 -4.56 -4.49
CA THR A 46 6.84 -3.81 -3.55
C THR A 46 8.12 -3.30 -4.23
N ALA A 47 8.75 -4.11 -5.08
CA ALA A 47 9.96 -3.73 -5.81
C ALA A 47 9.68 -2.66 -6.89
N ALA A 48 8.60 -2.84 -7.68
CA ALA A 48 8.18 -1.87 -8.69
C ALA A 48 7.89 -0.52 -8.05
N VAL A 49 7.18 -0.55 -6.95
CA VAL A 49 6.83 0.58 -6.13
C VAL A 49 8.06 1.28 -5.56
N LYS A 50 8.97 0.56 -4.91
CA LYS A 50 10.23 1.12 -4.40
C LYS A 50 11.09 1.72 -5.52
N SER A 51 11.11 1.10 -6.69
CA SER A 51 11.85 1.62 -7.84
C SER A 51 11.23 2.90 -8.37
N THR A 52 9.92 2.95 -8.52
CA THR A 52 9.19 4.15 -8.95
C THR A 52 9.34 5.27 -7.91
N TRP A 53 9.25 4.94 -6.63
CA TRP A 53 9.53 5.84 -5.53
C TRP A 53 10.93 6.42 -5.60
N HIS A 54 11.96 5.60 -5.83
CA HIS A 54 13.35 6.09 -5.93
C HIS A 54 13.54 7.09 -7.07
N ILE A 55 12.87 6.84 -8.20
CA ILE A 55 12.88 7.75 -9.35
C ILE A 55 12.19 9.08 -9.01
N THR A 56 11.09 9.05 -8.27
CA THR A 56 10.36 10.26 -7.87
C THR A 56 11.15 11.10 -6.88
N HIS A 57 11.83 10.45 -5.92
CA HIS A 57 12.60 11.11 -4.84
C HIS A 57 13.95 11.71 -5.27
N VAL A 58 14.48 11.31 -6.42
CA VAL A 58 15.61 12.05 -7.04
C VAL A 58 15.17 13.48 -7.38
N ARG A 59 13.86 13.72 -7.54
CA ARG A 59 13.28 15.02 -7.91
C ARG A 59 12.69 15.80 -6.73
N ASP A 60 12.14 15.11 -5.73
CA ASP A 60 11.51 15.71 -4.55
C ASP A 60 12.47 15.71 -3.35
N HIS A 61 12.49 16.79 -2.57
CA HIS A 61 13.34 16.93 -1.39
C HIS A 61 12.87 16.12 -0.17
N GLU A 62 11.81 15.34 -0.28
CA GLU A 62 11.38 14.44 0.79
C GLU A 62 12.46 13.38 1.02
N THR A 63 12.95 13.29 2.24
CA THR A 63 14.03 12.35 2.57
C THR A 63 13.47 10.93 2.76
N GLY A 64 14.25 9.90 2.36
CA GLY A 64 13.88 8.50 2.61
C GLY A 64 13.58 8.18 4.08
N SER A 65 14.16 8.97 5.00
CA SER A 65 13.87 8.88 6.44
C SER A 65 12.45 9.33 6.79
N HIS A 66 11.87 10.33 6.09
CA HIS A 66 10.48 10.75 6.27
C HIS A 66 9.51 9.59 6.00
N LEU A 67 9.67 8.93 4.88
CA LEU A 67 8.75 7.83 4.50
C LEU A 67 8.83 6.62 5.42
N ASP A 68 10.04 6.27 5.89
CA ASP A 68 10.21 5.19 6.86
C ASP A 68 9.53 5.56 8.19
N ARG A 69 9.69 6.79 8.68
CA ARG A 69 9.00 7.24 9.89
C ARG A 69 7.48 7.27 9.70
N MET A 70 7.00 7.87 8.62
CA MET A 70 5.58 7.97 8.30
C MET A 70 4.92 6.59 8.20
N SER A 71 5.57 5.61 7.54
CA SER A 71 5.10 4.23 7.49
C SER A 71 4.97 3.60 8.88
N ARG A 72 5.96 3.83 9.75
CA ARG A 72 5.93 3.34 11.13
C ARG A 72 4.82 4.01 11.95
N TYR A 73 4.57 5.30 11.76
CA TYR A 73 3.45 5.98 12.40
C TYR A 73 2.12 5.45 11.91
N ALA A 74 1.96 5.25 10.60
CA ALA A 74 0.75 4.64 10.04
C ALA A 74 0.48 3.25 10.62
N ARG A 75 1.53 2.41 10.73
CA ARG A 75 1.47 1.09 11.37
C ARG A 75 1.05 1.17 12.84
N LEU A 76 1.65 2.08 13.62
CA LEU A 76 1.31 2.26 15.04
C LEU A 76 -0.14 2.71 15.22
N ILE A 77 -0.61 3.66 14.41
CA ILE A 77 -2.00 4.12 14.44
C ILE A 77 -2.96 2.98 14.06
N ALA A 78 -2.64 2.20 13.02
CA ALA A 78 -3.45 1.07 12.61
C ALA A 78 -3.53 -0.01 13.72
N ALA A 79 -2.41 -0.32 14.38
CA ALA A 79 -2.36 -1.27 15.49
C ALA A 79 -3.21 -0.81 16.70
N ASP A 80 -3.16 0.48 17.05
CA ASP A 80 -4.01 1.04 18.12
C ASP A 80 -5.51 0.99 17.76
N LEU A 81 -5.84 1.18 16.48
CA LEU A 81 -7.20 1.13 15.98
C LEU A 81 -7.75 -0.29 15.76
N MET A 82 -6.88 -1.33 15.78
CA MET A 82 -7.23 -2.73 15.51
C MET A 82 -8.47 -3.21 16.29
N PRO A 83 -8.54 -3.06 17.63
CA PRO A 83 -9.71 -3.54 18.39
C PRO A 83 -11.00 -2.81 18.05
N LYS A 84 -10.91 -1.51 17.76
CA LYS A 84 -12.06 -0.65 17.50
C LYS A 84 -12.67 -0.87 16.12
N HIS A 85 -11.82 -1.10 15.11
CA HIS A 85 -12.22 -1.24 13.72
C HIS A 85 -12.18 -2.68 13.21
N ARG A 86 -11.84 -3.66 14.08
CA ARG A 86 -11.70 -5.09 13.75
C ARG A 86 -10.73 -5.32 12.59
N LEU A 87 -9.59 -4.59 12.64
CA LEU A 87 -8.52 -4.78 11.69
C LEU A 87 -7.75 -6.06 12.05
N ASP A 88 -7.09 -6.65 11.06
CA ASP A 88 -6.21 -7.79 11.22
C ASP A 88 -4.73 -7.42 11.02
N ASP A 89 -3.86 -8.38 11.24
CA ASP A 89 -2.42 -8.19 11.07
C ASP A 89 -2.07 -7.87 9.61
N ASP A 90 -2.81 -8.44 8.65
CA ASP A 90 -2.59 -8.20 7.23
C ASP A 90 -2.89 -6.75 6.86
N PHE A 91 -3.95 -6.15 7.40
CA PHE A 91 -4.21 -4.73 7.24
C PHE A 91 -3.04 -3.87 7.75
N ILE A 92 -2.49 -4.21 8.92
CA ILE A 92 -1.39 -3.46 9.55
C ILE A 92 -0.11 -3.56 8.73
N GLU A 93 0.22 -4.73 8.22
CA GLU A 93 1.41 -4.91 7.39
C GLU A 93 1.26 -4.23 6.03
N HIS A 94 0.08 -4.29 5.40
CA HIS A 94 -0.16 -3.65 4.12
C HIS A 94 -0.18 -2.13 4.21
N ILE A 95 -0.74 -1.54 5.28
CA ILE A 95 -0.67 -0.08 5.45
C ILE A 95 0.78 0.39 5.63
N TYR A 96 1.62 -0.39 6.35
CA TYR A 96 3.04 -0.11 6.48
C TYR A 96 3.76 -0.13 5.12
N LEU A 97 3.43 -1.12 4.27
CA LEU A 97 4.04 -1.27 2.94
C LEU A 97 3.58 -0.19 1.95
N PHE A 98 2.31 0.21 2.02
CA PHE A 98 1.69 1.07 1.01
C PHE A 98 1.74 2.56 1.36
N ALA A 99 1.84 2.92 2.64
CA ALA A 99 1.90 4.32 3.06
C ALA A 99 2.98 5.15 2.34
N PRO A 100 4.20 4.64 2.06
CA PRO A 100 5.22 5.39 1.33
C PRO A 100 4.83 5.85 -0.07
N LEU A 101 3.75 5.27 -0.63
CA LEU A 101 3.34 5.48 -2.01
C LEU A 101 2.31 6.58 -2.20
N HIS A 102 1.82 7.14 -1.11
CA HIS A 102 0.75 8.14 -1.13
C HIS A 102 1.01 9.25 -2.17
N ASP A 103 2.24 9.65 -2.32
CA ASP A 103 2.70 10.76 -3.17
C ASP A 103 3.27 10.34 -4.54
N ILE A 104 3.08 9.08 -4.98
CA ILE A 104 3.64 8.58 -6.25
C ILE A 104 3.25 9.45 -7.45
N GLY A 105 2.09 10.07 -7.41
CA GLY A 105 1.60 10.94 -8.49
C GLY A 105 2.36 12.24 -8.65
N LYS A 106 3.20 12.64 -7.70
CA LYS A 106 4.11 13.80 -7.83
C LYS A 106 5.07 13.65 -9.02
N ILE A 107 5.30 12.43 -9.51
CA ILE A 107 6.08 12.20 -10.74
C ILE A 107 5.50 12.93 -11.95
N GLY A 108 4.18 13.14 -12.00
CA GLY A 108 3.47 13.85 -13.06
C GLY A 108 3.43 15.37 -12.88
N VAL A 109 3.95 15.92 -11.77
CA VAL A 109 3.95 17.35 -11.50
C VAL A 109 5.18 17.99 -12.15
N PRO A 110 5.04 19.10 -12.92
CA PRO A 110 6.17 19.81 -13.50
C PRO A 110 7.18 20.33 -12.46
N ASP A 111 8.48 20.25 -12.74
CA ASP A 111 9.53 20.71 -11.82
C ASP A 111 9.39 22.19 -11.43
N SER A 112 8.90 23.02 -12.34
CA SER A 112 8.64 24.44 -12.08
C SER A 112 7.61 24.66 -10.96
N ILE A 113 6.76 23.69 -10.69
CA ILE A 113 5.75 23.70 -9.62
C ILE A 113 6.24 22.91 -8.42
N LEU A 114 6.72 21.67 -8.63
CA LEU A 114 7.19 20.80 -7.57
C LEU A 114 8.33 21.38 -6.75
N LEU A 115 9.31 22.01 -7.45
CA LEU A 115 10.52 22.57 -6.84
C LEU A 115 10.44 24.09 -6.64
N LYS A 116 9.26 24.68 -6.76
CA LYS A 116 9.09 26.13 -6.66
C LYS A 116 9.45 26.63 -5.26
N LYS A 117 10.39 27.56 -5.20
CA LYS A 117 10.71 28.28 -3.95
C LYS A 117 9.65 29.34 -3.69
N GLY A 118 8.79 29.08 -2.70
CA GLY A 118 7.74 30.00 -2.30
C GLY A 118 6.34 29.45 -2.49
N LYS A 119 5.33 30.31 -2.32
CA LYS A 119 3.92 29.91 -2.42
C LYS A 119 3.51 29.63 -3.86
N LEU A 120 2.73 28.58 -4.07
CA LEU A 120 2.08 28.28 -5.34
C LEU A 120 0.96 29.28 -5.60
N THR A 121 0.77 29.65 -6.88
CA THR A 121 -0.47 30.33 -7.30
C THR A 121 -1.68 29.37 -7.19
N ASN A 122 -2.89 29.87 -7.34
CA ASN A 122 -4.08 29.03 -7.33
C ASN A 122 -4.04 27.98 -8.46
N GLU A 123 -3.60 28.38 -9.64
CA GLU A 123 -3.48 27.51 -10.81
C GLU A 123 -2.41 26.42 -10.58
N GLU A 124 -1.23 26.81 -10.07
CA GLU A 124 -0.17 25.87 -9.73
C GLU A 124 -0.60 24.91 -8.61
N TYR A 125 -1.35 25.41 -7.61
CA TYR A 125 -1.89 24.58 -6.54
C TYR A 125 -2.90 23.56 -7.07
N MET A 126 -3.73 23.92 -8.04
CA MET A 126 -4.63 22.97 -8.70
C MET A 126 -3.87 21.87 -9.45
N ILE A 127 -2.75 22.21 -10.11
CA ILE A 127 -1.89 21.22 -10.76
C ILE A 127 -1.23 20.31 -9.71
N MET A 128 -0.72 20.87 -8.61
CA MET A 128 -0.14 20.11 -7.52
C MET A 128 -1.16 19.12 -6.92
N ARG A 129 -2.39 19.56 -6.62
CA ARG A 129 -3.45 18.70 -6.05
C ARG A 129 -3.79 17.49 -6.92
N ASN A 130 -3.59 17.61 -8.22
CA ASN A 130 -3.92 16.53 -9.15
C ASN A 130 -2.99 15.30 -9.00
N HIS A 131 -1.89 15.38 -8.19
CA HIS A 131 -1.04 14.22 -7.95
C HIS A 131 -1.80 13.05 -7.30
N ALA A 132 -2.82 13.31 -6.47
CA ALA A 132 -3.62 12.25 -5.85
C ALA A 132 -4.37 11.42 -6.92
N VAL A 133 -5.02 12.09 -7.89
CA VAL A 133 -5.70 11.41 -9.01
C VAL A 133 -4.69 10.74 -9.94
N ARG A 134 -3.63 11.44 -10.30
CA ARG A 134 -2.55 10.89 -11.14
C ARG A 134 -1.86 9.70 -10.50
N GLY A 135 -1.65 9.75 -9.19
CA GLY A 135 -1.08 8.63 -8.43
C GLY A 135 -1.95 7.39 -8.54
N ARG A 136 -3.27 7.55 -8.45
CA ARG A 136 -4.22 6.46 -8.65
C ARG A 136 -4.12 5.86 -10.07
N GLU A 137 -4.06 6.69 -11.10
CA GLU A 137 -3.87 6.25 -12.48
C GLU A 137 -2.57 5.44 -12.64
N ILE A 138 -1.45 5.94 -12.08
CA ILE A 138 -0.15 5.24 -12.12
C ILE A 138 -0.23 3.88 -11.41
N ILE A 139 -0.86 3.81 -10.25
CA ILE A 139 -1.04 2.52 -9.54
C ILE A 139 -1.88 1.55 -10.37
N ASP A 140 -2.97 2.00 -10.97
CA ASP A 140 -3.82 1.14 -11.79
C ASP A 140 -3.06 0.64 -13.03
N ASP A 141 -2.24 1.48 -13.68
CA ASP A 141 -1.38 1.08 -14.79
C ASP A 141 -0.32 0.04 -14.37
N ILE A 142 0.32 0.24 -13.21
CA ILE A 142 1.28 -0.73 -12.66
C ILE A 142 0.59 -2.07 -12.40
N LEU A 143 -0.54 -2.07 -11.71
CA LEU A 143 -1.28 -3.28 -11.39
C LEU A 143 -1.68 -4.04 -12.66
N GLN A 144 -2.20 -3.35 -13.66
CA GLN A 144 -2.60 -3.93 -14.94
C GLN A 144 -1.39 -4.51 -15.71
N ASN A 145 -0.30 -3.75 -15.81
CA ASN A 145 0.89 -4.16 -16.56
C ASN A 145 1.58 -5.39 -15.96
N PHE A 146 1.46 -5.59 -14.66
CA PHE A 146 2.04 -6.74 -13.95
C PHE A 146 1.03 -7.85 -13.64
N GLY A 147 -0.25 -7.69 -13.99
CA GLY A 147 -1.31 -8.67 -13.69
C GLY A 147 -1.58 -8.82 -12.19
N LEU A 148 -1.48 -7.73 -11.44
CA LEU A 148 -1.54 -7.70 -9.98
C LEU A 148 -2.87 -7.16 -9.43
N GLU A 149 -3.91 -7.00 -10.28
CA GLU A 149 -5.18 -6.39 -9.89
C GLU A 149 -5.96 -7.21 -8.84
N THR A 150 -5.66 -8.50 -8.75
CA THR A 150 -6.32 -9.45 -7.85
C THR A 150 -5.57 -9.66 -6.53
N ILE A 151 -4.44 -8.99 -6.32
CA ILE A 151 -3.70 -9.07 -5.06
C ILE A 151 -4.56 -8.54 -3.93
N GLU A 152 -4.50 -9.23 -2.80
CA GLU A 152 -5.16 -8.82 -1.56
C GLU A 152 -4.73 -7.40 -1.15
N HIS A 153 -5.66 -6.62 -0.61
CA HIS A 153 -5.44 -5.24 -0.19
C HIS A 153 -5.02 -4.21 -1.27
N VAL A 154 -5.05 -4.55 -2.57
CA VAL A 154 -4.83 -3.57 -3.64
C VAL A 154 -5.77 -2.37 -3.54
N GLY A 155 -7.01 -2.60 -3.08
CA GLY A 155 -7.96 -1.54 -2.78
C GLY A 155 -7.43 -0.52 -1.75
N MET A 156 -6.70 -0.98 -0.73
CA MET A 156 -6.05 -0.13 0.27
C MET A 156 -5.01 0.79 -0.37
N LEU A 157 -4.13 0.24 -1.22
CA LEU A 157 -3.12 1.03 -1.94
C LEU A 157 -3.78 2.16 -2.76
N ARG A 158 -4.82 1.80 -3.52
CA ARG A 158 -5.62 2.74 -4.30
C ARG A 158 -6.20 3.86 -3.45
N ASN A 159 -6.80 3.50 -2.32
CA ASN A 159 -7.41 4.44 -1.40
C ASN A 159 -6.40 5.38 -0.73
N ILE A 160 -5.24 4.86 -0.33
CA ILE A 160 -4.15 5.67 0.24
C ILE A 160 -3.74 6.74 -0.76
N VAL A 161 -3.40 6.35 -1.98
CA VAL A 161 -2.87 7.27 -2.99
C VAL A 161 -3.90 8.33 -3.39
N GLU A 162 -5.17 7.94 -3.52
CA GLU A 162 -6.22 8.84 -4.03
C GLU A 162 -6.81 9.76 -2.96
N TYR A 163 -6.87 9.31 -1.68
CA TYR A 163 -7.65 10.01 -0.64
C TYR A 163 -6.83 10.53 0.55
N HIS A 164 -5.51 10.40 0.58
CA HIS A 164 -4.69 10.83 1.73
C HIS A 164 -4.75 12.35 2.01
N HIS A 165 -5.18 13.15 1.05
CA HIS A 165 -5.42 14.59 1.22
C HIS A 165 -6.88 14.96 1.46
N GLU A 166 -7.78 13.98 1.56
CA GLU A 166 -9.14 14.26 2.01
C GLU A 166 -9.15 14.64 3.50
N ALA A 167 -10.03 15.56 3.87
CA ALA A 167 -10.16 16.04 5.24
C ALA A 167 -11.54 15.70 5.81
N VAL A 168 -11.59 15.28 7.08
CA VAL A 168 -12.84 14.86 7.76
C VAL A 168 -13.94 15.92 7.69
N ASN A 169 -13.58 17.21 7.63
CA ASN A 169 -14.49 18.33 7.49
C ASN A 169 -14.96 18.59 6.04
N GLY A 170 -14.43 17.85 5.05
CA GLY A 170 -14.74 17.98 3.64
C GLY A 170 -14.01 19.12 2.92
N ASN A 171 -13.02 19.74 3.55
CA ASN A 171 -12.20 20.78 2.92
C ASN A 171 -10.94 20.20 2.23
N GLY A 172 -10.82 18.87 2.20
CA GLY A 172 -9.75 18.15 1.52
C GLY A 172 -9.94 18.06 0.01
N TYR A 173 -9.11 17.29 -0.63
CA TYR A 173 -9.13 17.00 -2.06
C TYR A 173 -8.75 15.55 -2.34
N PRO A 174 -9.05 15.01 -3.52
CA PRO A 174 -9.58 15.66 -4.73
C PRO A 174 -11.10 15.86 -4.75
N TYR A 175 -11.88 15.12 -3.94
CA TYR A 175 -13.35 15.07 -4.07
C TYR A 175 -14.11 15.79 -2.94
N GLY A 176 -13.44 16.20 -1.87
CA GLY A 176 -14.08 16.82 -0.70
C GLY A 176 -14.93 15.83 0.11
N LYS A 177 -14.49 14.58 0.21
CA LYS A 177 -15.13 13.54 1.04
C LYS A 177 -15.15 13.96 2.51
N LYS A 178 -16.14 13.44 3.27
CA LYS A 178 -16.33 13.81 4.68
C LYS A 178 -16.39 12.60 5.59
N GLY A 179 -15.85 12.74 6.78
CA GLY A 179 -16.00 11.78 7.87
C GLY A 179 -15.66 10.34 7.45
N SER A 180 -16.64 9.45 7.55
CA SER A 180 -16.49 8.01 7.23
C SER A 180 -16.48 7.70 5.73
N ASP A 181 -16.82 8.65 4.85
CA ASP A 181 -16.73 8.45 3.41
C ASP A 181 -15.27 8.41 2.94
N ILE A 182 -14.35 8.89 3.78
CA ILE A 182 -12.91 8.76 3.56
C ILE A 182 -12.48 7.37 4.06
N PRO A 183 -11.86 6.52 3.24
CA PRO A 183 -11.34 5.23 3.66
C PRO A 183 -10.44 5.33 4.90
N LEU A 184 -10.51 4.35 5.79
CA LEU A 184 -9.79 4.38 7.06
C LEU A 184 -8.29 4.48 6.85
N GLU A 185 -7.75 3.69 5.93
CA GLU A 185 -6.34 3.68 5.57
C GLU A 185 -5.84 5.06 5.09
N ALA A 186 -6.64 5.75 4.29
CA ALA A 186 -6.31 7.10 3.83
C ALA A 186 -6.27 8.11 4.99
N ARG A 187 -7.23 8.01 5.94
CA ARG A 187 -7.23 8.83 7.16
C ARG A 187 -6.02 8.56 8.05
N ILE A 188 -5.61 7.31 8.19
CA ILE A 188 -4.43 6.92 8.96
C ILE A 188 -3.18 7.52 8.35
N VAL A 189 -3.01 7.37 7.03
CA VAL A 189 -1.85 7.90 6.30
C VAL A 189 -1.81 9.42 6.35
N ALA A 190 -2.96 10.10 6.15
CA ALA A 190 -3.05 11.56 6.28
C ALA A 190 -2.57 12.08 7.65
N VAL A 191 -2.93 11.39 8.74
CA VAL A 191 -2.47 11.76 10.10
C VAL A 191 -0.98 11.49 10.27
N ALA A 192 -0.49 10.35 9.79
CA ALA A 192 0.92 9.98 9.88
C ALA A 192 1.82 10.96 9.12
N ASP A 193 1.41 11.35 7.91
CA ASP A 193 2.13 12.30 7.04
C ASP A 193 2.22 13.68 7.71
N VAL A 194 1.08 14.25 8.11
CA VAL A 194 1.05 15.56 8.80
C VAL A 194 1.85 15.53 10.09
N PHE A 195 1.78 14.42 10.86
CA PHE A 195 2.54 14.31 12.11
C PHE A 195 4.04 14.31 11.84
N ASP A 196 4.53 13.57 10.86
CA ASP A 196 5.96 13.56 10.51
C ASP A 196 6.44 14.90 9.97
N ALA A 197 5.60 15.61 9.21
CA ALA A 197 5.94 16.94 8.69
C ALA A 197 6.05 18.03 9.78
N LEU A 198 5.46 17.80 10.96
CA LEU A 198 5.47 18.76 12.09
C LEU A 198 6.52 18.43 13.14
N THR A 199 7.17 17.26 13.08
CA THR A 199 8.14 16.79 14.09
C THR A 199 9.54 16.68 13.51
#